data_159458dd101a6d8bd2d8a4024abb367e
#
_entry.id   159458dd101a6d8bd2d8a4024abb367e
#
_cell.length_a   1.000
_cell.length_b   1.000
_cell.length_c   1.000
_cell.angle_alpha   90.00
_cell.angle_beta   90.00
_cell.angle_gamma   90.00
#
_symmetry.space_group_name_H-M   'P 1'
#
loop_
_entity.id
_entity.type
_entity.pdbx_description
1 polymer ?
#
loop_
_entity_poly.entity_id
_entity_poly.type
_entity_poly.pdbx_seq_one_letter_code
_entity_poly.pdbx_strand_id
1 'polypeptide(L)'
;ESISAEDITGVRQELVLYEGILYSEFQIRNNACRVRTACHNEGRDILAFSLESEALKEKKISIVLDFPYGASDITASDWTQNDRHRTTILQTSDEKMLLWRQLDRDEYYAGIYAQGGKIRKEGSHTLRIFANGEKLDISIALGKQKEQAECLSAQEVMNASKRGGRRFWERGGIIQLNKSADPRARELERRIILSQYLMAINSSGSTPPQETGLTCNSWYGKMHLEMYLWHCAWLPL
;
A
#
# COMPACT_ATOMS: atom_id res chain seq x y z
N GLU A 1 0.50 24.51 6.33
CA GLU A 1 -0.28 24.57 5.08
C GLU A 1 -0.46 23.16 4.52
N SER A 2 -1.65 22.83 4.04
CA SER A 2 -1.91 21.58 3.33
C SER A 2 -1.36 21.64 1.91
N ILE A 3 -0.86 20.51 1.40
CA ILE A 3 -0.44 20.37 0.01
C ILE A 3 -1.69 20.13 -0.84
N SER A 4 -1.85 20.89 -1.92
CA SER A 4 -2.89 20.70 -2.93
C SER A 4 -2.33 19.98 -4.16
N ALA A 5 -3.19 19.51 -5.06
CA ALA A 5 -2.76 18.89 -6.31
C ALA A 5 -1.95 19.86 -7.20
N GLU A 6 -2.21 21.16 -7.11
CA GLU A 6 -1.52 22.21 -7.87
C GLU A 6 -0.09 22.44 -7.38
N ASP A 7 0.21 22.08 -6.12
CA ASP A 7 1.55 22.18 -5.56
C ASP A 7 2.49 21.06 -6.08
N ILE A 8 1.92 20.04 -6.76
CA ILE A 8 2.66 18.85 -7.22
C ILE A 8 2.92 18.99 -8.73
N THR A 9 4.18 18.96 -9.13
CA THR A 9 4.60 19.08 -10.53
C THR A 9 5.65 18.04 -10.90
N GLY A 10 5.94 17.91 -12.21
CA GLY A 10 7.02 17.04 -12.70
C GLY A 10 6.84 15.55 -12.34
N VAL A 11 5.60 15.08 -12.27
CA VAL A 11 5.30 13.71 -11.83
C VAL A 11 5.75 12.67 -12.85
N ARG A 12 6.59 11.75 -12.41
CA ARG A 12 6.94 10.52 -13.11
C ARG A 12 6.72 9.34 -12.18
N GLN A 13 6.00 8.33 -12.66
CA GLN A 13 5.80 7.09 -11.90
C GLN A 13 6.11 5.89 -12.79
N GLU A 14 6.76 4.90 -12.19
CA GLU A 14 7.10 3.64 -12.83
C GLU A 14 6.86 2.50 -11.84
N LEU A 15 5.97 1.57 -12.20
CA LEU A 15 5.76 0.34 -11.46
C LEU A 15 6.55 -0.78 -12.13
N VAL A 16 7.55 -1.29 -11.45
CA VAL A 16 8.32 -2.45 -11.88
C VAL A 16 7.58 -3.71 -11.45
N LEU A 17 6.77 -4.30 -12.34
CA LEU A 17 5.90 -5.45 -12.03
C LEU A 17 6.68 -6.65 -11.48
N TYR A 18 7.87 -6.90 -12.00
CA TYR A 18 8.73 -8.00 -11.57
C TYR A 18 9.23 -7.86 -10.12
N GLU A 19 9.40 -6.62 -9.67
CA GLU A 19 9.82 -6.32 -8.31
C GLU A 19 8.65 -6.03 -7.36
N GLY A 20 7.50 -5.64 -7.90
CA GLY A 20 6.36 -5.14 -7.13
C GLY A 20 6.64 -3.80 -6.44
N ILE A 21 7.53 -2.98 -7.01
CA ILE A 21 7.91 -1.68 -6.45
C ILE A 21 7.45 -0.55 -7.37
N LEU A 22 6.75 0.42 -6.78
CA LEU A 22 6.41 1.68 -7.43
C LEU A 22 7.48 2.72 -7.11
N TYR A 23 8.08 3.28 -8.14
CA TYR A 23 9.00 4.42 -8.10
C TYR A 23 8.25 5.67 -8.51
N SER A 24 8.29 6.70 -7.68
CA SER A 24 7.63 7.99 -7.94
C SER A 24 8.63 9.12 -7.76
N GLU A 25 8.72 10.00 -8.75
CA GLU A 25 9.48 11.23 -8.71
C GLU A 25 8.53 12.40 -8.99
N PHE A 26 8.60 13.44 -8.19
CA PHE A 26 7.78 14.62 -8.35
C PHE A 26 8.39 15.80 -7.58
N GLN A 27 7.83 16.99 -7.77
CA GLN A 27 8.19 18.17 -7.00
C GLN A 27 6.98 18.64 -6.18
N ILE A 28 7.22 19.03 -4.94
CA ILE A 28 6.26 19.74 -4.10
C ILE A 28 6.79 21.17 -3.92
N ARG A 29 6.12 22.17 -4.50
CA ARG A 29 6.54 23.60 -4.42
C ARG A 29 8.05 23.77 -4.66
N ASN A 30 8.55 23.23 -5.75
CA ASN A 30 9.98 23.24 -6.16
C ASN A 30 10.93 22.38 -5.32
N ASN A 31 10.44 21.58 -4.38
CA ASN A 31 11.28 20.61 -3.67
C ASN A 31 11.15 19.24 -4.32
N ALA A 32 12.26 18.69 -4.80
CA ALA A 32 12.28 17.36 -5.40
C ALA A 32 11.98 16.29 -4.36
N CYS A 33 11.13 15.35 -4.72
CA CYS A 33 10.74 14.20 -3.91
C CYS A 33 10.91 12.92 -4.71
N ARG A 34 11.52 11.90 -4.10
CA ARG A 34 11.58 10.53 -4.61
C ARG A 34 10.95 9.61 -3.60
N VAL A 35 10.02 8.78 -4.06
CA VAL A 35 9.33 7.82 -3.21
C VAL A 35 9.41 6.43 -3.84
N ARG A 36 9.75 5.45 -3.03
CA ARG A 36 9.59 4.03 -3.38
C ARG A 36 8.52 3.45 -2.49
N THR A 37 7.55 2.78 -3.10
CA THR A 37 6.43 2.14 -2.38
C THR A 37 6.42 0.66 -2.69
N ALA A 38 6.27 -0.18 -1.67
CA ALA A 38 6.17 -1.62 -1.82
C ALA A 38 5.26 -2.24 -0.75
N CYS A 39 4.62 -3.36 -1.08
CA CYS A 39 3.95 -4.23 -0.12
C CYS A 39 4.79 -5.48 0.12
N HIS A 40 4.72 -6.01 1.32
CA HIS A 40 5.33 -7.30 1.64
C HIS A 40 4.58 -8.42 0.90
N ASN A 41 5.27 -9.11 -0.01
CA ASN A 41 4.66 -10.11 -0.88
C ASN A 41 5.03 -11.56 -0.48
N GLU A 42 5.11 -11.82 0.82
CA GLU A 42 5.41 -13.12 1.40
C GLU A 42 4.53 -13.41 2.64
N GLY A 43 3.23 -13.09 2.54
CA GLY A 43 2.22 -13.48 3.54
C GLY A 43 2.10 -12.60 4.77
N ARG A 44 2.56 -11.33 4.72
CA ARG A 44 2.34 -10.34 5.79
C ARG A 44 1.71 -9.06 5.19
N ASP A 45 0.79 -8.46 5.93
CA ASP A 45 0.12 -7.22 5.53
C ASP A 45 0.95 -6.01 5.96
N ILE A 46 2.05 -5.77 5.25
CA ILE A 46 2.95 -4.64 5.53
C ILE A 46 3.13 -3.80 4.28
N LEU A 47 2.86 -2.52 4.41
CA LEU A 47 3.14 -1.48 3.41
C LEU A 47 4.40 -0.73 3.80
N ALA A 48 5.27 -0.41 2.84
CA ALA A 48 6.48 0.35 3.08
C ALA A 48 6.66 1.50 2.09
N PHE A 49 7.23 2.58 2.59
CA PHE A 49 7.61 3.77 1.84
C PHE A 49 9.05 4.15 2.18
N SER A 50 9.81 4.54 1.17
CA SER A 50 11.10 5.20 1.36
C SER A 50 11.03 6.55 0.63
N LEU A 51 11.08 7.63 1.38
CA LEU A 51 10.95 9.00 0.88
C LEU A 51 12.28 9.73 1.03
N GLU A 52 12.74 10.39 -0.03
CA GLU A 52 13.95 11.21 -0.06
C GLU A 52 13.59 12.62 -0.58
N SER A 53 13.92 13.67 0.19
CA SER A 53 13.75 15.08 -0.16
C SER A 53 14.50 15.98 0.83
N GLU A 54 15.12 17.06 0.36
CA GLU A 54 15.68 18.11 1.25
C GLU A 54 14.60 18.77 2.11
N ALA A 55 13.39 18.88 1.59
CA ALA A 55 12.24 19.45 2.30
C ALA A 55 11.84 18.68 3.58
N LEU A 56 12.23 17.40 3.70
CA LEU A 56 12.06 16.63 4.93
C LEU A 56 12.94 17.17 6.06
N LYS A 57 14.21 17.40 5.78
CA LYS A 57 15.20 17.95 6.74
C LYS A 57 14.79 19.36 7.21
N GLU A 58 14.27 20.16 6.30
CA GLU A 58 13.78 21.50 6.56
C GLU A 58 12.41 21.52 7.26
N LYS A 59 11.81 20.34 7.49
CA LYS A 59 10.46 20.16 8.07
C LYS A 59 9.33 20.86 7.27
N LYS A 60 9.55 21.12 5.99
CA LYS A 60 8.54 21.64 5.07
C LYS A 60 7.53 20.57 4.65
N ILE A 61 7.95 19.30 4.73
CA ILE A 61 7.12 18.12 4.41
C ILE A 61 7.09 17.21 5.63
N SER A 62 5.94 16.68 5.94
CA SER A 62 5.71 15.64 6.94
C SER A 62 4.71 14.62 6.40
N ILE A 63 4.71 13.42 6.94
CA ILE A 63 3.77 12.36 6.55
C ILE A 63 2.64 12.31 7.58
N VAL A 64 1.41 12.27 7.11
CA VAL A 64 0.23 12.10 7.94
C VAL A 64 -0.35 10.71 7.71
N LEU A 65 -0.61 10.00 8.80
CA LEU A 65 -1.40 8.76 8.82
C LEU A 65 -2.69 9.08 9.55
N ASP A 66 -3.80 8.92 8.86
CA ASP A 66 -5.12 9.13 9.42
C ASP A 66 -5.98 7.88 9.25
N PHE A 67 -6.78 7.56 10.25
CA PHE A 67 -7.55 6.33 10.31
C PHE A 67 -9.04 6.67 10.39
N PRO A 68 -9.81 6.58 9.29
CA PRO A 68 -11.24 6.87 9.29
C PRO A 68 -12.05 5.78 9.98
N TYR A 69 -13.32 6.05 10.21
CA TYR A 69 -14.32 5.04 10.50
C TYR A 69 -14.68 4.29 9.21
N GLY A 70 -15.03 3.01 9.32
CA GLY A 70 -15.42 2.20 8.17
C GLY A 70 -16.84 2.54 7.72
N ALA A 71 -17.06 2.60 6.41
CA ALA A 71 -18.39 2.78 5.81
C ALA A 71 -18.68 1.68 4.77
N SER A 72 -19.95 1.38 4.57
CA SER A 72 -20.39 0.38 3.59
C SER A 72 -20.64 0.95 2.18
N ASP A 73 -20.29 2.19 1.96
CA ASP A 73 -20.40 2.86 0.66
C ASP A 73 -19.16 2.64 -0.23
N ILE A 74 -19.17 3.23 -1.43
CA ILE A 74 -18.09 3.10 -2.41
C ILE A 74 -16.75 3.62 -1.86
N THR A 75 -16.78 4.62 -0.97
CA THR A 75 -15.55 5.20 -0.41
C THR A 75 -14.92 4.33 0.67
N ALA A 76 -15.69 3.40 1.24
CA ALA A 76 -15.31 2.50 2.34
C ALA A 76 -14.84 3.24 3.61
N SER A 77 -14.94 4.56 3.66
CA SER A 77 -14.44 5.39 4.76
C SER A 77 -15.37 6.55 5.06
N ASP A 78 -15.60 6.80 6.35
CA ASP A 78 -16.32 7.96 6.85
C ASP A 78 -15.42 8.78 7.78
N TRP A 79 -14.99 9.94 7.31
CA TRP A 79 -14.10 10.86 8.02
C TRP A 79 -14.83 11.75 9.02
N THR A 80 -16.16 11.67 9.10
CA THR A 80 -16.98 12.49 9.99
C THR A 80 -17.33 11.80 11.31
N GLN A 81 -17.10 10.49 11.43
CA GLN A 81 -17.54 9.65 12.55
C GLN A 81 -16.43 9.38 13.58
N ASN A 82 -15.69 10.40 13.97
CA ASN A 82 -14.53 10.27 14.86
C ASN A 82 -14.86 9.65 16.23
N ASP A 83 -16.07 9.84 16.71
CA ASP A 83 -16.50 9.34 18.03
C ASP A 83 -16.97 7.86 18.01
N ARG A 84 -17.13 7.28 16.81
CA ARG A 84 -17.62 5.91 16.63
C ARG A 84 -16.52 4.86 16.64
N HIS A 85 -15.26 5.27 16.68
CA HIS A 85 -14.11 4.37 16.69
C HIS A 85 -13.03 4.86 17.65
N ARG A 86 -12.14 3.97 18.03
CA ARG A 86 -11.08 4.26 18.98
C ARG A 86 -9.71 3.88 18.45
N THR A 87 -8.72 4.74 18.71
CA THR A 87 -7.29 4.48 18.48
C THR A 87 -6.56 4.56 19.81
N THR A 88 -6.11 3.43 20.30
CA THR A 88 -5.35 3.32 21.55
C THR A 88 -3.89 3.05 21.24
N ILE A 89 -2.98 3.85 21.79
CA ILE A 89 -1.54 3.60 21.72
C ILE A 89 -1.20 2.55 22.77
N LEU A 90 -0.69 1.40 22.34
CA LEU A 90 -0.24 0.33 23.23
C LEU A 90 1.26 0.44 23.57
N GLN A 91 2.06 0.84 22.58
CA GLN A 91 3.51 1.03 22.72
C GLN A 91 3.95 2.20 21.87
N THR A 92 4.91 2.98 22.33
CA THR A 92 5.46 4.11 21.59
C THR A 92 6.93 4.33 21.92
N SER A 93 7.68 4.71 20.90
CA SER A 93 9.01 5.29 20.97
C SER A 93 9.09 6.42 19.94
N ASP A 94 10.24 7.03 19.77
CA ASP A 94 10.39 8.07 18.74
C ASP A 94 10.12 7.53 17.33
N GLU A 95 10.62 6.33 17.01
CA GLU A 95 10.52 5.73 15.68
C GLU A 95 9.44 4.66 15.54
N LYS A 96 8.90 4.13 16.64
CA LYS A 96 7.93 3.03 16.57
C LYS A 96 6.69 3.32 17.37
N MET A 97 5.54 2.91 16.83
CA MET A 97 4.26 2.98 17.53
C MET A 97 3.42 1.75 17.21
N LEU A 98 2.77 1.20 18.23
CA LEU A 98 1.79 0.14 18.09
C LEU A 98 0.45 0.66 18.55
N LEU A 99 -0.53 0.56 17.68
CA LEU A 99 -1.91 0.98 17.90
C LEU A 99 -2.84 -0.23 17.99
N TRP A 100 -3.86 -0.10 18.82
CA TRP A 100 -5.04 -0.93 18.80
C TRP A 100 -6.22 -0.10 18.29
N ARG A 101 -6.86 -0.58 17.24
CA ARG A 101 -7.98 0.06 16.57
C ARG A 101 -9.24 -0.74 16.84
N GLN A 102 -10.31 -0.05 17.24
CA GLN A 102 -11.60 -0.63 17.54
C GLN A 102 -12.69 0.11 16.75
N LEU A 103 -13.48 -0.61 15.97
CA LEU A 103 -14.56 -0.11 15.13
C LEU A 103 -15.76 -1.02 15.29
N ASP A 104 -16.84 -0.58 15.96
CA ASP A 104 -18.03 -1.39 16.27
C ASP A 104 -17.66 -2.72 16.96
N ARG A 105 -17.78 -3.84 16.22
CA ARG A 105 -17.42 -5.20 16.68
C ARG A 105 -16.07 -5.68 16.13
N ASP A 106 -15.45 -4.89 15.28
CA ASP A 106 -14.18 -5.23 14.68
C ASP A 106 -13.03 -4.55 15.40
N GLU A 107 -11.91 -5.26 15.47
CA GLU A 107 -10.68 -4.73 16.00
C GLU A 107 -9.47 -5.20 15.19
N TYR A 108 -8.43 -4.38 15.17
CA TYR A 108 -7.16 -4.73 14.57
C TYR A 108 -6.01 -3.95 15.19
N TYR A 109 -4.79 -4.41 14.95
CA TYR A 109 -3.57 -3.75 15.37
C TYR A 109 -2.88 -3.11 14.18
N ALA A 110 -2.28 -1.94 14.40
CA ALA A 110 -1.46 -1.25 13.42
C ALA A 110 -0.11 -0.90 14.04
N GLY A 111 0.94 -1.51 13.53
CA GLY A 111 2.32 -1.17 13.85
C GLY A 111 2.84 -0.14 12.85
N ILE A 112 3.57 0.87 13.33
CA ILE A 112 4.23 1.87 12.51
C ILE A 112 5.69 1.91 12.90
N TYR A 113 6.59 1.85 11.92
CA TYR A 113 8.02 2.07 12.11
C TYR A 113 8.50 3.14 11.14
N ALA A 114 9.01 4.24 11.67
CA ALA A 114 9.50 5.40 10.94
C ALA A 114 11.01 5.56 11.17
N GLN A 115 11.80 4.74 10.49
CA GLN A 115 13.24 4.76 10.60
C GLN A 115 13.80 6.08 10.04
N GLY A 116 14.55 6.80 10.84
CA GLY A 116 15.03 8.15 10.54
C GLY A 116 13.98 9.23 10.75
N GLY A 117 12.96 8.95 11.55
CA GLY A 117 11.88 9.90 11.83
C GLY A 117 11.42 9.90 13.29
N LYS A 118 10.39 10.68 13.55
CA LYS A 118 9.71 10.77 14.84
C LYS A 118 8.20 10.80 14.64
N ILE A 119 7.51 9.86 15.30
CA ILE A 119 6.05 9.72 15.25
C ILE A 119 5.42 10.54 16.38
N ARG A 120 4.40 11.32 16.07
CA ARG A 120 3.60 12.07 17.05
C ARG A 120 2.11 11.85 16.81
N LYS A 121 1.34 11.70 17.86
CA LYS A 121 -0.12 11.74 17.79
C LYS A 121 -0.57 13.20 17.78
N GLU A 122 -1.38 13.58 16.79
CA GLU A 122 -1.94 14.93 16.65
C GLU A 122 -3.44 14.99 16.93
N GLY A 123 -4.19 13.98 16.55
CA GLY A 123 -5.63 13.90 16.74
C GLY A 123 -6.06 12.60 17.40
N SER A 124 -7.35 12.36 17.51
CA SER A 124 -7.90 11.12 18.06
C SER A 124 -7.41 9.91 17.26
N HIS A 125 -7.31 10.05 15.94
CA HIS A 125 -6.97 8.99 14.99
C HIS A 125 -5.84 9.35 14.04
N THR A 126 -5.22 10.52 14.23
CA THR A 126 -4.21 11.10 13.34
C THR A 126 -2.82 11.02 13.96
N LEU A 127 -1.87 10.51 13.19
CA LEU A 127 -0.45 10.55 13.50
C LEU A 127 0.28 11.41 12.49
N ARG A 128 1.30 12.12 12.94
CA ARG A 128 2.23 12.82 12.05
C ARG A 128 3.64 12.32 12.26
N ILE A 129 4.37 12.12 11.16
CA ILE A 129 5.74 11.65 11.14
C ILE A 129 6.62 12.75 10.56
N PHE A 130 7.62 13.15 11.32
CA PHE A 130 8.64 14.11 10.93
C PHE A 130 9.96 13.37 10.68
N ALA A 131 10.66 13.69 9.62
CA ALA A 131 11.98 13.16 9.37
C ALA A 131 13.05 13.88 10.22
N ASN A 132 14.12 13.13 10.55
CA ASN A 132 15.32 13.68 11.20
C ASN A 132 16.35 14.19 10.17
N GLY A 133 16.20 13.87 8.89
CA GLY A 133 17.10 14.20 7.79
C GLY A 133 16.38 14.25 6.46
N GLU A 134 17.11 14.08 5.38
CA GLU A 134 16.60 14.12 4.00
C GLU A 134 15.93 12.81 3.56
N LYS A 135 16.07 11.74 4.37
CA LYS A 135 15.49 10.43 4.11
C LYS A 135 14.61 9.99 5.27
N LEU A 136 13.47 9.38 4.92
CA LEU A 136 12.52 8.81 5.85
C LEU A 136 12.02 7.47 5.29
N ASP A 137 12.26 6.40 6.01
CA ASP A 137 11.77 5.06 5.70
C ASP A 137 10.63 4.70 6.66
N ILE A 138 9.46 4.38 6.11
CA ILE A 138 8.26 4.07 6.90
C ILE A 138 7.77 2.68 6.53
N SER A 139 7.39 1.88 7.51
CA SER A 139 6.57 0.69 7.31
C SER A 139 5.34 0.71 8.19
N ILE A 140 4.24 0.16 7.69
CA ILE A 140 2.97 0.04 8.38
C ILE A 140 2.52 -1.40 8.27
N ALA A 141 2.43 -2.10 9.41
CA ALA A 141 1.99 -3.47 9.50
C ALA A 141 0.58 -3.53 10.09
N LEU A 142 -0.33 -4.26 9.45
CA LEU A 142 -1.71 -4.44 9.90
C LEU A 142 -1.94 -5.91 10.27
N GLY A 143 -2.75 -6.16 11.30
CA GLY A 143 -3.07 -7.52 11.69
C GLY A 143 -4.22 -7.62 12.70
N LYS A 144 -4.91 -8.74 12.69
CA LYS A 144 -5.94 -9.08 13.69
C LYS A 144 -5.33 -9.44 15.04
N GLN A 145 -4.08 -9.86 15.07
CA GLN A 145 -3.31 -10.17 16.27
C GLN A 145 -2.13 -9.21 16.39
N LYS A 146 -1.74 -8.92 17.62
CA LYS A 146 -0.66 -7.97 17.93
C LYS A 146 0.66 -8.34 17.25
N GLU A 147 0.98 -9.62 17.19
CA GLU A 147 2.20 -10.17 16.59
C GLU A 147 2.26 -9.94 15.08
N GLN A 148 1.11 -9.91 14.42
CA GLN A 148 1.01 -9.62 12.99
C GLN A 148 1.32 -8.15 12.66
N ALA A 149 1.11 -7.24 13.62
CA ALA A 149 1.42 -5.82 13.50
C ALA A 149 2.88 -5.47 13.85
N GLU A 150 3.75 -6.45 14.02
CA GLU A 150 5.19 -6.21 14.16
C GLU A 150 5.78 -5.71 12.84
N CYS A 151 6.37 -4.53 12.86
CA CYS A 151 6.95 -3.92 11.66
C CYS A 151 8.34 -4.49 11.33
N LEU A 152 8.56 -4.72 10.04
CA LEU A 152 9.88 -4.83 9.42
C LEU A 152 10.38 -3.44 9.01
N SER A 153 11.67 -3.30 8.75
CA SER A 153 12.17 -2.08 8.09
C SER A 153 11.63 -1.97 6.66
N ALA A 154 11.53 -0.76 6.14
CA ALA A 154 11.08 -0.56 4.75
C ALA A 154 11.96 -1.34 3.74
N GLN A 155 13.25 -1.45 4.00
CA GLN A 155 14.17 -2.21 3.13
C GLN A 155 13.87 -3.72 3.16
N GLU A 156 13.53 -4.29 4.32
CA GLU A 156 13.13 -5.71 4.42
C GLU A 156 11.83 -5.97 3.66
N VAL A 157 10.86 -5.04 3.75
CA VAL A 157 9.60 -5.13 3.00
C VAL A 157 9.86 -5.06 1.49
N MET A 158 10.70 -4.14 1.02
CA MET A 158 11.09 -4.03 -0.39
C MET A 158 11.80 -5.30 -0.88
N ASN A 159 12.67 -5.89 -0.06
CA ASN A 159 13.34 -7.13 -0.39
C ASN A 159 12.35 -8.31 -0.47
N ALA A 160 11.36 -8.36 0.43
CA ALA A 160 10.29 -9.36 0.39
C ALA A 160 9.39 -9.17 -0.85
N SER A 161 9.07 -7.92 -1.22
CA SER A 161 8.34 -7.62 -2.46
C SER A 161 9.07 -8.18 -3.69
N LYS A 162 10.37 -7.90 -3.82
CA LYS A 162 11.20 -8.41 -4.91
C LYS A 162 11.24 -9.94 -4.97
N ARG A 163 11.43 -10.60 -3.82
CA ARG A 163 11.44 -12.07 -3.78
C ARG A 163 10.08 -12.66 -4.14
N GLY A 164 9.02 -12.10 -3.61
CA GLY A 164 7.64 -12.56 -3.90
C GLY A 164 7.26 -12.31 -5.36
N GLY A 165 7.56 -11.13 -5.90
CA GLY A 165 7.35 -10.81 -7.31
C GLY A 165 8.11 -11.74 -8.24
N ARG A 166 9.41 -11.94 -7.99
CA ARG A 166 10.21 -12.90 -8.76
C ARG A 166 9.60 -14.32 -8.71
N ARG A 167 9.20 -14.79 -7.53
CA ARG A 167 8.56 -16.11 -7.36
C ARG A 167 7.27 -16.21 -8.17
N PHE A 168 6.44 -15.16 -8.17
CA PHE A 168 5.21 -15.12 -8.94
C PHE A 168 5.48 -15.26 -10.44
N TRP A 169 6.40 -14.46 -10.99
CA TRP A 169 6.70 -14.45 -12.41
C TRP A 169 7.49 -15.67 -12.89
N GLU A 170 8.37 -16.25 -12.07
CA GLU A 170 9.20 -17.40 -12.45
C GLU A 170 8.53 -18.75 -12.24
N ARG A 171 7.46 -18.84 -11.44
CA ARG A 171 6.73 -20.08 -11.17
C ARG A 171 5.38 -20.17 -11.86
N GLY A 172 4.85 -19.05 -12.32
CA GLY A 172 3.58 -18.99 -13.03
C GLY A 172 3.73 -19.22 -14.52
N GLY A 173 2.60 -19.27 -15.21
CA GLY A 173 2.55 -19.37 -16.66
C GLY A 173 2.85 -18.02 -17.31
N ILE A 174 4.12 -17.72 -17.58
CA ILE A 174 4.49 -16.55 -18.37
C ILE A 174 4.35 -16.89 -19.85
N ILE A 175 3.63 -16.05 -20.58
CA ILE A 175 3.51 -16.14 -22.04
C ILE A 175 4.47 -15.14 -22.66
N GLN A 176 5.40 -15.63 -23.46
CA GLN A 176 6.35 -14.81 -24.22
C GLN A 176 6.05 -14.96 -25.72
N LEU A 177 5.68 -13.86 -26.35
CA LEU A 177 5.33 -13.82 -27.78
C LEU A 177 6.39 -13.11 -28.63
N ASN A 178 7.58 -12.88 -28.09
CA ASN A 178 8.68 -12.19 -28.75
C ASN A 178 9.21 -12.87 -30.03
N LYS A 179 8.89 -14.16 -30.22
CA LYS A 179 9.23 -14.92 -31.45
C LYS A 179 8.09 -14.96 -32.46
N SER A 180 6.94 -14.37 -32.18
CA SER A 180 5.80 -14.33 -33.10
C SER A 180 6.06 -13.33 -34.23
N ALA A 181 5.71 -13.72 -35.46
CA ALA A 181 5.72 -12.82 -36.61
C ALA A 181 4.45 -11.93 -36.70
N ASP A 182 3.45 -12.16 -35.85
CA ASP A 182 2.22 -11.37 -35.85
C ASP A 182 2.49 -9.98 -35.19
N PRO A 183 2.20 -8.88 -35.89
CA PRO A 183 2.45 -7.53 -35.35
C PRO A 183 1.66 -7.20 -34.08
N ARG A 184 0.60 -7.96 -33.77
CA ARG A 184 -0.23 -7.80 -32.57
C ARG A 184 0.35 -8.52 -31.35
N ALA A 185 1.34 -9.38 -31.54
CA ALA A 185 1.87 -10.24 -30.49
C ALA A 185 2.35 -9.46 -29.25
N ARG A 186 3.06 -8.34 -29.48
CA ARG A 186 3.55 -7.48 -28.38
C ARG A 186 2.41 -6.90 -27.54
N GLU A 187 1.35 -6.44 -28.17
CA GLU A 187 0.19 -5.88 -27.47
C GLU A 187 -0.59 -6.97 -26.73
N LEU A 188 -0.71 -8.15 -27.30
CA LEU A 188 -1.33 -9.29 -26.65
C LEU A 188 -0.52 -9.72 -25.40
N GLU A 189 0.79 -9.85 -25.53
CA GLU A 189 1.67 -10.16 -24.37
C GLU A 189 1.52 -9.14 -23.27
N ARG A 190 1.55 -7.84 -23.60
CA ARG A 190 1.37 -6.76 -22.64
C ARG A 190 0.04 -6.87 -21.88
N ARG A 191 -1.06 -7.17 -22.58
CA ARG A 191 -2.39 -7.34 -21.97
C ARG A 191 -2.45 -8.55 -21.05
N ILE A 192 -1.86 -9.67 -21.45
CA ILE A 192 -1.82 -10.88 -20.63
C ILE A 192 -1.06 -10.63 -19.34
N ILE A 193 0.15 -10.07 -19.44
CA ILE A 193 0.99 -9.75 -18.26
C ILE A 193 0.27 -8.79 -17.31
N LEU A 194 -0.33 -7.72 -17.86
CA LEU A 194 -1.08 -6.77 -17.06
C LEU A 194 -2.29 -7.42 -16.37
N SER A 195 -3.03 -8.28 -17.08
CA SER A 195 -4.17 -9.01 -16.51
C SER A 195 -3.75 -9.94 -15.37
N GLN A 196 -2.65 -10.68 -15.54
CA GLN A 196 -2.10 -11.54 -14.49
C GLN A 196 -1.70 -10.72 -13.25
N TYR A 197 -1.03 -9.59 -13.46
CA TYR A 197 -0.67 -8.68 -12.37
C TYR A 197 -1.90 -8.15 -11.64
N LEU A 198 -2.88 -7.62 -12.37
CA LEU A 198 -4.10 -7.06 -11.78
C LEU A 198 -4.89 -8.12 -11.01
N MET A 199 -4.97 -9.34 -11.51
CA MET A 199 -5.59 -10.44 -10.76
C MET A 199 -4.83 -10.76 -9.48
N ALA A 200 -3.51 -10.82 -9.53
CA ALA A 200 -2.69 -11.06 -8.35
C ALA A 200 -2.94 -10.02 -7.26
N ILE A 201 -2.88 -8.73 -7.59
CA ILE A 201 -3.04 -7.66 -6.58
C ILE A 201 -4.48 -7.49 -6.09
N ASN A 202 -5.50 -7.77 -6.93
CA ASN A 202 -6.91 -7.60 -6.55
C ASN A 202 -7.51 -8.83 -5.88
N SER A 203 -6.93 -10.02 -6.08
CA SER A 203 -7.48 -11.29 -5.59
C SER A 203 -6.60 -11.98 -4.56
N SER A 204 -5.47 -11.39 -4.18
CA SER A 204 -4.62 -11.89 -3.10
C SER A 204 -5.19 -11.51 -1.74
N GLY A 205 -5.16 -12.44 -0.81
CA GLY A 205 -5.57 -12.18 0.56
C GLY A 205 -5.94 -13.47 1.30
N SER A 206 -6.24 -13.35 2.58
CA SER A 206 -6.66 -14.47 3.43
C SER A 206 -8.15 -14.80 3.29
N THR A 207 -8.90 -13.97 2.59
CA THR A 207 -10.34 -14.13 2.35
C THR A 207 -10.64 -13.89 0.86
N PRO A 208 -11.77 -14.42 0.32
CA PRO A 208 -12.18 -14.13 -1.03
C PRO A 208 -12.32 -12.63 -1.27
N PRO A 209 -11.89 -12.10 -2.42
CA PRO A 209 -11.97 -10.68 -2.73
C PRO A 209 -13.43 -10.25 -2.90
N GLN A 210 -13.68 -8.95 -2.73
CA GLN A 210 -14.94 -8.36 -3.16
C GLN A 210 -15.09 -8.42 -4.68
N GLU A 211 -16.29 -8.23 -5.19
CA GLU A 211 -16.61 -8.36 -6.62
C GLU A 211 -15.68 -7.55 -7.54
N THR A 212 -15.38 -6.33 -7.17
CA THR A 212 -14.54 -5.41 -7.97
C THR A 212 -13.05 -5.44 -7.62
N GLY A 213 -12.63 -6.40 -6.80
CA GLY A 213 -11.27 -6.46 -6.28
C GLY A 213 -10.99 -5.37 -5.24
N LEU A 214 -9.74 -4.95 -5.09
CA LEU A 214 -9.31 -3.97 -4.06
C LEU A 214 -9.36 -2.52 -4.53
N THR A 215 -9.72 -2.26 -5.81
CA THR A 215 -9.64 -0.91 -6.40
C THR A 215 -10.77 0.00 -5.97
N CYS A 216 -11.95 -0.53 -5.68
CA CYS A 216 -13.09 0.21 -5.17
C CYS A 216 -14.00 -0.69 -4.35
N ASN A 217 -14.81 -0.09 -3.48
CA ASN A 217 -15.75 -0.80 -2.60
C ASN A 217 -17.14 -0.88 -3.26
N SER A 218 -17.23 -1.61 -4.36
CA SER A 218 -18.51 -1.83 -5.05
C SER A 218 -19.29 -2.98 -4.39
N TRP A 219 -20.59 -2.97 -4.57
CA TRP A 219 -21.48 -3.97 -3.93
C TRP A 219 -21.24 -4.16 -2.43
N TYR A 220 -21.03 -3.03 -1.74
CA TYR A 220 -20.79 -2.99 -0.29
C TYR A 220 -19.55 -3.78 0.17
N GLY A 221 -18.55 -3.92 -0.69
CA GLY A 221 -17.32 -4.66 -0.37
C GLY A 221 -17.51 -6.17 -0.20
N LYS A 222 -18.60 -6.74 -0.68
CA LYS A 222 -18.90 -8.16 -0.53
C LYS A 222 -18.34 -8.97 -1.68
N MET A 223 -17.91 -10.20 -1.37
CA MET A 223 -17.65 -11.21 -2.39
C MET A 223 -18.96 -11.56 -3.10
N HIS A 224 -18.89 -11.69 -4.42
CA HIS A 224 -19.99 -12.17 -5.25
C HIS A 224 -19.58 -13.46 -5.95
N LEU A 225 -20.12 -14.59 -5.54
CA LEU A 225 -19.67 -15.92 -5.96
C LEU A 225 -19.79 -16.13 -7.49
N GLU A 226 -20.86 -15.63 -8.10
CA GLU A 226 -21.03 -15.70 -9.55
C GLU A 226 -19.91 -14.96 -10.29
N MET A 227 -19.62 -13.72 -9.89
CA MET A 227 -18.59 -12.90 -10.54
C MET A 227 -17.18 -13.45 -10.32
N TYR A 228 -16.93 -14.12 -9.21
CA TYR A 228 -15.66 -14.76 -8.96
C TYR A 228 -15.29 -15.80 -10.00
N LEU A 229 -16.26 -16.58 -10.48
CA LEU A 229 -16.05 -17.53 -11.59
C LEU A 229 -15.57 -16.82 -12.86
N TRP A 230 -16.21 -15.72 -13.23
CA TRP A 230 -15.87 -14.95 -14.44
C TRP A 230 -14.48 -14.32 -14.35
N HIS A 231 -14.10 -13.83 -13.18
CA HIS A 231 -12.81 -13.16 -12.99
C HIS A 231 -11.64 -14.12 -12.83
N CYS A 232 -11.83 -15.27 -12.19
CA CYS A 232 -10.74 -16.13 -11.71
C CYS A 232 -10.70 -17.53 -12.32
N ALA A 233 -11.69 -17.95 -13.12
CA ALA A 233 -11.76 -19.32 -13.64
C ALA A 233 -10.58 -19.72 -14.55
N TRP A 234 -9.85 -18.77 -15.09
CA TRP A 234 -8.68 -19.00 -15.94
C TRP A 234 -7.37 -19.21 -15.13
N LEU A 235 -7.34 -18.94 -13.81
CA LEU A 235 -6.14 -19.10 -12.99
C LEU A 235 -5.58 -20.52 -12.88
N PRO A 236 -6.38 -21.59 -12.95
CA PRO A 236 -5.87 -22.97 -12.94
C PRO A 236 -5.20 -23.40 -14.25
N LEU A 237 -5.31 -22.64 -15.33
CA LEU A 237 -4.75 -22.95 -16.64
C LEU A 237 -3.30 -22.50 -16.73
#